data_4df9c459d2bc197d005decbd99f18d95
#
_entry.id   4df9c459d2bc197d005decbd99f18d95
#
_cell.length_a   1.000
_cell.length_b   1.000
_cell.length_c   1.000
_cell.angle_alpha   90.00
_cell.angle_beta   90.00
_cell.angle_gamma   90.00
#
_symmetry.space_group_name_H-M   'P 1'
#
loop_
_entity.id
_entity.type
_entity.pdbx_description
1 polymer ?
#
loop_
_entity_poly.entity_id
_entity_poly.type
_entity_poly.pdbx_seq_one_letter_code
_entity_poly.pdbx_strand_id
1 'polypeptide(L)'
;MNANTQRQQIAGAAGTIELLVDTPSERPLGVAVLSHPHPLFGGTMDNKVVQTLARAFVQCGWQAVRFNFRGVGASGGQYDEGRGELDDLLSVVEQMAPSGPLALAGFSFGAFVTSHAVARLAGQRELRHVVLVGTAASRFEVAPVPPELHEVTLAIHGEADDTVPLSAVMDWARPQSLPVLVIPGGGHFFHGQLPLLKNLIARHLRAG
;
A
#
# COMPACT_ATOMS: atom_id res chain seq x y z
N MET A 1 -17.37 -2.02 5.65
CA MET A 1 -16.90 -3.42 5.49
C MET A 1 -17.75 -4.05 4.40
N ASN A 2 -17.13 -4.78 3.49
CA ASN A 2 -17.91 -5.62 2.56
C ASN A 2 -18.49 -6.80 3.31
N ALA A 3 -19.58 -7.40 2.81
CA ALA A 3 -20.22 -8.58 3.45
C ALA A 3 -19.26 -9.79 3.63
N ASN A 4 -18.11 -9.78 2.92
CA ASN A 4 -17.11 -10.84 2.90
C ASN A 4 -15.76 -10.44 3.55
N THR A 5 -15.76 -9.42 4.43
CA THR A 5 -14.54 -9.05 5.19
C THR A 5 -14.34 -9.99 6.37
N GLN A 6 -13.20 -10.64 6.43
CA GLN A 6 -12.81 -11.53 7.55
C GLN A 6 -11.68 -10.91 8.35
N ARG A 7 -11.80 -10.89 9.68
CA ARG A 7 -10.71 -10.52 10.59
C ARG A 7 -9.91 -11.77 10.94
N GLN A 8 -8.60 -11.64 10.88
CA GLN A 8 -7.66 -12.73 11.17
C GLN A 8 -6.46 -12.21 11.94
N GLN A 9 -5.68 -13.12 12.50
CA GLN A 9 -4.39 -12.84 13.11
C GLN A 9 -3.39 -13.87 12.61
N ILE A 10 -2.17 -13.41 12.35
CA ILE A 10 -1.05 -14.25 11.93
C ILE A 10 0.15 -13.99 12.86
N ALA A 11 1.11 -14.90 12.87
CA ALA A 11 2.35 -14.68 13.58
C ALA A 11 3.25 -13.69 12.80
N GLY A 12 3.88 -12.77 13.50
CA GLY A 12 4.91 -11.86 12.97
C GLY A 12 6.15 -11.88 13.86
N ALA A 13 7.22 -11.22 13.40
CA ALA A 13 8.50 -11.18 14.12
C ALA A 13 8.42 -10.50 15.50
N ALA A 14 7.53 -9.50 15.64
CA ALA A 14 7.34 -8.74 16.88
C ALA A 14 6.11 -9.19 17.69
N GLY A 15 5.48 -10.30 17.33
CA GLY A 15 4.25 -10.80 17.92
C GLY A 15 3.15 -10.99 16.86
N THR A 16 1.90 -11.01 17.30
CA THR A 16 0.75 -11.17 16.40
C THR A 16 0.61 -9.97 15.45
N ILE A 17 0.22 -10.22 14.20
CA ILE A 17 -0.20 -9.20 13.23
C ILE A 17 -1.71 -9.36 12.99
N GLU A 18 -2.46 -8.30 13.27
CA GLU A 18 -3.89 -8.21 13.03
C GLU A 18 -4.15 -7.80 11.57
N LEU A 19 -5.06 -8.49 10.89
CA LEU A 19 -5.40 -8.20 9.50
C LEU A 19 -6.88 -8.38 9.18
N LEU A 20 -7.30 -7.76 8.09
CA LEU A 20 -8.62 -7.88 7.47
C LEU A 20 -8.46 -8.35 6.03
N VAL A 21 -9.18 -9.40 5.68
CA VAL A 21 -9.20 -9.96 4.33
C VAL A 21 -10.52 -9.63 3.67
N ASP A 22 -10.48 -8.87 2.60
CA ASP A 22 -11.61 -8.56 1.74
C ASP A 22 -11.52 -9.44 0.48
N THR A 23 -12.44 -10.37 0.30
CA THR A 23 -12.43 -11.33 -0.81
C THR A 23 -13.44 -10.92 -1.89
N PRO A 24 -13.11 -10.96 -3.19
CA PRO A 24 -14.05 -10.77 -4.28
C PRO A 24 -15.07 -11.93 -4.34
N SER A 25 -16.15 -11.75 -5.10
CA SER A 25 -17.20 -12.79 -5.27
C SER A 25 -16.74 -13.99 -6.07
N GLU A 26 -15.78 -13.78 -6.97
CA GLU A 26 -15.20 -14.81 -7.82
C GLU A 26 -13.82 -15.23 -7.31
N ARG A 27 -13.24 -16.28 -7.91
CA ARG A 27 -11.89 -16.71 -7.59
C ARG A 27 -10.90 -15.55 -7.77
N PRO A 28 -10.12 -15.19 -6.74
CA PRO A 28 -9.17 -14.08 -6.83
C PRO A 28 -8.13 -14.27 -7.94
N LEU A 29 -7.80 -13.19 -8.63
CA LEU A 29 -6.69 -13.12 -9.60
C LEU A 29 -5.32 -13.25 -8.90
N GLY A 30 -5.25 -12.79 -7.66
CA GLY A 30 -4.07 -12.80 -6.82
C GLY A 30 -4.37 -12.11 -5.48
N VAL A 31 -3.33 -11.81 -4.73
CA VAL A 31 -3.43 -11.15 -3.42
C VAL A 31 -2.79 -9.77 -3.48
N ALA A 32 -3.50 -8.77 -2.97
CA ALA A 32 -3.00 -7.41 -2.75
C ALA A 32 -2.78 -7.18 -1.26
N VAL A 33 -1.55 -6.83 -0.84
CA VAL A 33 -1.22 -6.47 0.54
C VAL A 33 -1.12 -4.96 0.66
N LEU A 34 -1.84 -4.39 1.63
CA LEU A 34 -2.12 -2.96 1.73
C LEU A 34 -1.62 -2.39 3.06
N SER A 35 -0.69 -1.44 3.00
CA SER A 35 0.00 -0.83 4.14
C SER A 35 -0.62 0.52 4.50
N HIS A 36 -0.88 0.73 5.81
CA HIS A 36 -1.53 1.92 6.33
C HIS A 36 -0.54 3.07 6.63
N PRO A 37 -1.04 4.31 6.83
CA PRO A 37 -0.19 5.46 7.15
C PRO A 37 0.44 5.33 8.55
N HIS A 38 1.19 6.37 8.94
CA HIS A 38 2.10 6.35 10.09
C HIS A 38 1.43 5.89 11.40
N PRO A 39 1.96 4.83 12.06
CA PRO A 39 1.40 4.24 13.28
C PRO A 39 1.18 5.26 14.41
N LEU A 40 2.17 6.09 14.68
CA LEU A 40 2.13 7.04 15.79
C LEU A 40 1.23 8.26 15.54
N PHE A 41 0.72 8.45 14.33
CA PHE A 41 -0.21 9.53 13.97
C PHE A 41 -1.62 9.00 13.67
N GLY A 42 -2.03 7.93 14.33
CA GLY A 42 -3.36 7.35 14.23
C GLY A 42 -3.58 6.53 12.94
N GLY A 43 -2.50 6.14 12.26
CA GLY A 43 -2.57 5.23 11.13
C GLY A 43 -3.04 3.85 11.55
N THR A 44 -4.03 3.30 10.83
CA THR A 44 -4.56 1.94 11.02
C THR A 44 -4.99 1.37 9.68
N MET A 45 -5.18 0.06 9.61
CA MET A 45 -5.74 -0.63 8.43
C MET A 45 -7.17 -0.16 8.07
N ASP A 46 -7.84 0.57 8.96
CA ASP A 46 -9.17 1.16 8.74
C ASP A 46 -9.12 2.60 8.22
N ASN A 47 -7.94 3.14 7.93
CA ASN A 47 -7.81 4.44 7.27
C ASN A 47 -8.62 4.48 5.96
N LYS A 48 -9.31 5.61 5.70
CA LYS A 48 -10.21 5.75 4.55
C LYS A 48 -9.52 5.59 3.19
N VAL A 49 -8.25 6.02 3.07
CA VAL A 49 -7.47 5.81 1.83
C VAL A 49 -7.15 4.32 1.67
N VAL A 50 -6.72 3.64 2.73
CA VAL A 50 -6.43 2.19 2.70
C VAL A 50 -7.69 1.38 2.37
N GLN A 51 -8.84 1.73 2.95
CA GLN A 51 -10.12 1.11 2.58
C GLN A 51 -10.49 1.37 1.10
N THR A 52 -10.12 2.54 0.58
CA THR A 52 -10.36 2.90 -0.83
C THR A 52 -9.48 2.06 -1.76
N LEU A 53 -8.20 1.85 -1.39
CA LEU A 53 -7.31 0.91 -2.06
C LEU A 53 -7.93 -0.50 -2.07
N ALA A 54 -8.32 -1.03 -0.91
CA ALA A 54 -8.92 -2.36 -0.80
C ALA A 54 -10.15 -2.52 -1.70
N ARG A 55 -11.04 -1.53 -1.71
CA ARG A 55 -12.24 -1.55 -2.58
C ARG A 55 -11.88 -1.55 -4.07
N ALA A 56 -10.83 -0.83 -4.48
CA ALA A 56 -10.39 -0.82 -5.88
C ALA A 56 -9.86 -2.20 -6.28
N PHE A 57 -9.01 -2.81 -5.46
CA PHE A 57 -8.47 -4.14 -5.69
C PHE A 57 -9.56 -5.21 -5.75
N VAL A 58 -10.48 -5.24 -4.77
CA VAL A 58 -11.60 -6.20 -4.75
C VAL A 58 -12.50 -6.03 -5.97
N GLN A 59 -12.81 -4.79 -6.37
CA GLN A 59 -13.60 -4.50 -7.58
C GLN A 59 -12.92 -4.98 -8.86
N CYS A 60 -11.59 -5.10 -8.87
CA CYS A 60 -10.79 -5.61 -9.98
C CYS A 60 -10.43 -7.10 -9.83
N GLY A 61 -11.09 -7.84 -8.93
CA GLY A 61 -10.93 -9.29 -8.80
C GLY A 61 -9.76 -9.74 -7.92
N TRP A 62 -9.15 -8.85 -7.13
CA TRP A 62 -8.06 -9.19 -6.21
C TRP A 62 -8.58 -9.43 -4.79
N GLN A 63 -8.00 -10.41 -4.09
CA GLN A 63 -8.14 -10.48 -2.63
C GLN A 63 -7.31 -9.38 -2.01
N ALA A 64 -7.93 -8.51 -1.19
CA ALA A 64 -7.24 -7.41 -0.53
C ALA A 64 -6.99 -7.74 0.94
N VAL A 65 -5.73 -7.70 1.37
CA VAL A 65 -5.28 -7.91 2.74
C VAL A 65 -4.80 -6.59 3.31
N ARG A 66 -5.58 -6.02 4.24
CA ARG A 66 -5.19 -4.86 5.05
C ARG A 66 -4.71 -5.36 6.39
N PHE A 67 -3.64 -4.81 6.94
CA PHE A 67 -3.11 -5.24 8.23
C PHE A 67 -2.70 -4.04 9.08
N ASN A 68 -2.62 -4.22 10.38
CA ASN A 68 -2.05 -3.27 11.31
C ASN A 68 -0.57 -3.55 11.50
N PHE A 69 0.27 -2.54 11.28
CA PHE A 69 1.69 -2.60 11.65
C PHE A 69 1.84 -2.85 13.15
N ARG A 70 3.02 -3.28 13.57
CA ARG A 70 3.41 -3.47 14.97
C ARG A 70 3.01 -2.28 15.84
N GLY A 71 2.51 -2.57 17.05
CA GLY A 71 2.06 -1.56 18.01
C GLY A 71 0.73 -0.88 17.66
N VAL A 72 0.01 -1.31 16.62
CA VAL A 72 -1.28 -0.76 16.21
C VAL A 72 -2.39 -1.78 16.40
N GLY A 73 -3.52 -1.38 16.99
CA GLY A 73 -4.67 -2.25 17.23
C GLY A 73 -4.31 -3.47 18.07
N ALA A 74 -4.59 -4.67 17.56
CA ALA A 74 -4.24 -5.93 18.20
C ALA A 74 -2.89 -6.51 17.71
N SER A 75 -2.12 -5.76 16.91
CA SER A 75 -0.77 -6.15 16.51
C SER A 75 0.24 -5.93 17.64
N GLY A 76 1.07 -6.93 17.89
CA GLY A 76 2.14 -6.86 18.88
C GLY A 76 3.30 -5.97 18.48
N GLY A 77 4.26 -5.82 19.40
CA GLY A 77 5.48 -5.03 19.17
C GLY A 77 5.31 -3.55 19.34
N GLN A 78 6.27 -2.79 18.82
CA GLN A 78 6.32 -1.32 18.89
C GLN A 78 6.84 -0.76 17.56
N TYR A 79 6.48 0.48 17.24
CA TYR A 79 6.97 1.21 16.07
C TYR A 79 8.50 1.19 15.99
N ASP A 80 9.05 0.90 14.81
CA ASP A 80 10.48 0.73 14.56
C ASP A 80 10.96 1.45 13.28
N GLU A 81 10.46 2.66 13.05
CA GLU A 81 10.93 3.58 12.01
C GLU A 81 10.91 3.00 10.57
N GLY A 82 10.06 2.02 10.32
CA GLY A 82 9.91 1.36 9.02
C GLY A 82 10.69 0.06 8.87
N ARG A 83 11.71 -0.20 9.70
CA ARG A 83 12.48 -1.46 9.64
C ARG A 83 11.63 -2.65 10.02
N GLY A 84 11.08 -2.60 11.21
CA GLY A 84 10.21 -3.66 11.68
C GLY A 84 8.89 -3.72 10.95
N GLU A 85 8.34 -2.58 10.53
CA GLU A 85 7.13 -2.52 9.71
C GLU A 85 7.33 -3.19 8.34
N LEU A 86 8.54 -3.16 7.79
CA LEU A 86 8.91 -3.94 6.61
C LEU A 86 8.85 -5.43 6.89
N ASP A 87 9.39 -5.88 8.04
CA ASP A 87 9.31 -7.30 8.43
C ASP A 87 7.85 -7.75 8.62
N ASP A 88 7.00 -6.88 9.18
CA ASP A 88 5.56 -7.16 9.31
C ASP A 88 4.91 -7.35 7.93
N LEU A 89 5.17 -6.42 6.99
CA LEU A 89 4.65 -6.51 5.63
C LEU A 89 5.12 -7.79 4.93
N LEU A 90 6.41 -8.12 5.02
CA LEU A 90 6.96 -9.34 4.43
C LEU A 90 6.35 -10.60 5.05
N SER A 91 6.12 -10.61 6.37
CA SER A 91 5.43 -11.71 7.06
C SER A 91 4.00 -11.89 6.58
N VAL A 92 3.29 -10.78 6.31
CA VAL A 92 1.93 -10.82 5.71
C VAL A 92 1.99 -11.38 4.28
N VAL A 93 2.95 -10.94 3.47
CA VAL A 93 3.12 -11.47 2.09
C VAL A 93 3.41 -12.97 2.13
N GLU A 94 4.33 -13.43 2.98
CA GLU A 94 4.71 -14.82 3.07
C GLU A 94 3.52 -15.73 3.44
N GLN A 95 2.71 -15.32 4.41
CA GLN A 95 1.62 -16.15 4.95
C GLN A 95 0.31 -16.02 4.17
N MET A 96 -0.01 -14.81 3.63
CA MET A 96 -1.28 -14.55 2.94
C MET A 96 -1.19 -14.69 1.42
N ALA A 97 0.01 -14.63 0.87
CA ALA A 97 0.28 -14.74 -0.56
C ALA A 97 1.54 -15.59 -0.81
N PRO A 98 1.59 -16.86 -0.37
CA PRO A 98 2.81 -17.71 -0.46
C PRO A 98 3.25 -17.97 -1.91
N SER A 99 2.34 -17.85 -2.87
CA SER A 99 2.62 -18.06 -4.30
C SER A 99 1.64 -17.30 -5.17
N GLY A 100 1.93 -17.22 -6.48
CA GLY A 100 1.08 -16.61 -7.49
C GLY A 100 1.19 -15.09 -7.55
N PRO A 101 0.28 -14.43 -8.31
CA PRO A 101 0.28 -13.00 -8.53
C PRO A 101 0.13 -12.21 -7.23
N LEU A 102 1.02 -11.23 -7.03
CA LEU A 102 1.07 -10.35 -5.87
C LEU A 102 0.93 -8.90 -6.31
N ALA A 103 0.13 -8.14 -5.57
CA ALA A 103 0.12 -6.69 -5.65
C ALA A 103 0.50 -6.10 -4.30
N LEU A 104 1.23 -4.99 -4.31
CA LEU A 104 1.58 -4.24 -3.12
C LEU A 104 1.06 -2.82 -3.22
N ALA A 105 0.43 -2.33 -2.16
CA ALA A 105 0.00 -0.95 -2.13
C ALA A 105 0.19 -0.33 -0.74
N GLY A 106 0.43 0.98 -0.71
CA GLY A 106 0.59 1.68 0.54
C GLY A 106 0.15 3.13 0.46
N PHE A 107 -0.19 3.69 1.63
CA PHE A 107 -0.51 5.09 1.79
C PHE A 107 0.47 5.76 2.75
N SER A 108 1.06 6.90 2.35
CA SER A 108 1.94 7.73 3.17
C SER A 108 3.15 6.95 3.71
N PHE A 109 3.29 6.79 5.02
CA PHE A 109 4.29 5.91 5.64
C PHE A 109 4.20 4.47 5.10
N GLY A 110 2.99 3.95 4.92
CA GLY A 110 2.79 2.63 4.32
C GLY A 110 3.33 2.55 2.88
N ALA A 111 3.27 3.63 2.10
CA ALA A 111 3.88 3.67 0.77
C ALA A 111 5.42 3.65 0.83
N PHE A 112 6.01 4.32 1.82
CA PHE A 112 7.45 4.22 2.09
C PHE A 112 7.84 2.77 2.43
N VAL A 113 7.18 2.12 3.38
CA VAL A 113 7.45 0.72 3.74
C VAL A 113 7.25 -0.21 2.54
N THR A 114 6.17 0.03 1.75
CA THR A 114 5.87 -0.73 0.54
C THR A 114 6.98 -0.60 -0.51
N SER A 115 7.61 0.56 -0.68
CA SER A 115 8.72 0.73 -1.63
C SER A 115 9.91 -0.18 -1.31
N HIS A 116 10.24 -0.33 -0.03
CA HIS A 116 11.28 -1.25 0.43
C HIS A 116 10.91 -2.73 0.23
N ALA A 117 9.63 -3.07 0.45
CA ALA A 117 9.14 -4.43 0.16
C ALA A 117 9.19 -4.75 -1.33
N VAL A 118 8.83 -3.78 -2.19
CA VAL A 118 8.94 -3.91 -3.65
C VAL A 118 10.40 -4.18 -4.06
N ALA A 119 11.33 -3.39 -3.56
CA ALA A 119 12.76 -3.60 -3.85
C ALA A 119 13.27 -4.96 -3.37
N ARG A 120 12.77 -5.46 -2.23
CA ARG A 120 13.15 -6.76 -1.67
C ARG A 120 12.57 -7.94 -2.45
N LEU A 121 11.34 -7.79 -2.97
CA LEU A 121 10.60 -8.89 -3.63
C LEU A 121 10.76 -8.89 -5.17
N ALA A 122 11.34 -7.85 -5.75
CA ALA A 122 11.64 -7.77 -7.18
C ALA A 122 12.49 -8.98 -7.62
N GLY A 123 12.12 -9.60 -8.74
CA GLY A 123 12.79 -10.80 -9.24
C GLY A 123 12.55 -12.10 -8.44
N GLN A 124 11.96 -12.00 -7.23
CA GLN A 124 11.65 -13.17 -6.38
C GLN A 124 10.17 -13.54 -6.39
N ARG A 125 9.30 -12.56 -6.64
CA ARG A 125 7.84 -12.72 -6.64
C ARG A 125 7.23 -12.12 -7.90
N GLU A 126 6.11 -12.67 -8.32
CA GLU A 126 5.33 -12.17 -9.44
C GLU A 126 4.56 -10.90 -9.03
N LEU A 127 5.26 -9.75 -9.01
CA LEU A 127 4.65 -8.44 -8.72
C LEU A 127 3.91 -7.94 -9.96
N ARG A 128 2.58 -7.96 -9.91
CA ARG A 128 1.70 -7.52 -11.02
C ARG A 128 1.28 -6.07 -10.91
N HIS A 129 1.16 -5.54 -9.71
CA HIS A 129 0.81 -4.14 -9.49
C HIS A 129 1.50 -3.60 -8.23
N VAL A 130 1.96 -2.37 -8.33
CA VAL A 130 2.45 -1.55 -7.21
C VAL A 130 1.69 -0.24 -7.20
N VAL A 131 1.09 0.12 -6.05
CA VAL A 131 0.34 1.37 -5.92
C VAL A 131 0.85 2.15 -4.71
N LEU A 132 1.49 3.30 -4.97
CA LEU A 132 2.08 4.16 -3.95
C LEU A 132 1.31 5.48 -3.89
N VAL A 133 0.60 5.74 -2.78
CA VAL A 133 -0.28 6.90 -2.61
C VAL A 133 0.27 7.82 -1.53
N GLY A 134 0.47 9.11 -1.85
CA GLY A 134 0.92 10.12 -0.90
C GLY A 134 2.24 9.74 -0.21
N THR A 135 3.18 9.19 -0.97
CA THR A 135 4.42 8.57 -0.48
C THR A 135 5.23 9.52 0.40
N ALA A 136 5.59 9.12 1.61
CA ALA A 136 6.19 9.97 2.64
C ALA A 136 7.66 10.35 2.39
N ALA A 137 7.99 10.77 1.15
CA ALA A 137 9.34 11.05 0.67
C ALA A 137 10.01 12.27 1.32
N SER A 138 9.26 13.14 2.01
CA SER A 138 9.85 14.27 2.75
C SER A 138 10.36 13.90 4.15
N ARG A 139 10.02 12.70 4.64
CA ARG A 139 10.30 12.27 6.02
C ARG A 139 11.11 10.98 6.11
N PHE A 140 11.10 10.18 5.05
CA PHE A 140 11.73 8.87 5.01
C PHE A 140 12.49 8.68 3.71
N GLU A 141 13.52 7.86 3.76
CA GLU A 141 14.28 7.44 2.57
C GLU A 141 13.48 6.36 1.82
N VAL A 142 12.68 6.80 0.86
CA VAL A 142 11.87 5.92 0.01
C VAL A 142 12.77 5.17 -0.97
N ALA A 143 12.68 3.85 -0.99
CA ALA A 143 13.44 3.04 -1.92
C ALA A 143 13.03 3.36 -3.38
N PRO A 144 13.97 3.39 -4.34
CA PRO A 144 13.62 3.49 -5.75
C PRO A 144 12.86 2.24 -6.20
N VAL A 145 11.94 2.43 -7.13
CA VAL A 145 11.22 1.31 -7.76
C VAL A 145 12.16 0.68 -8.82
N PRO A 146 12.37 -0.64 -8.79
CA PRO A 146 13.15 -1.31 -9.84
C PRO A 146 12.60 -1.01 -11.24
N PRO A 147 13.45 -0.69 -12.24
CA PRO A 147 13.02 -0.25 -13.57
C PRO A 147 12.03 -1.22 -14.25
N GLU A 148 12.21 -2.51 -14.06
CA GLU A 148 11.33 -3.55 -14.61
C GLU A 148 9.90 -3.54 -14.03
N LEU A 149 9.69 -2.83 -12.92
CA LEU A 149 8.39 -2.68 -12.29
C LEU A 149 7.73 -1.31 -12.56
N HIS A 150 8.36 -0.41 -13.32
CA HIS A 150 7.81 0.91 -13.60
C HIS A 150 6.46 0.84 -14.31
N GLU A 151 6.28 -0.04 -15.29
CA GLU A 151 5.03 -0.19 -16.05
C GLU A 151 3.86 -0.66 -15.18
N VAL A 152 4.14 -1.46 -14.15
CA VAL A 152 3.13 -1.96 -13.21
C VAL A 152 3.01 -1.10 -11.94
N THR A 153 3.73 0.03 -11.88
CA THR A 153 3.72 0.95 -10.74
C THR A 153 2.88 2.19 -11.01
N LEU A 154 1.97 2.48 -10.11
CA LEU A 154 1.17 3.70 -10.07
C LEU A 154 1.54 4.52 -8.83
N ALA A 155 2.28 5.61 -9.00
CA ALA A 155 2.51 6.60 -7.96
C ALA A 155 1.45 7.71 -8.09
N ILE A 156 0.66 7.96 -7.02
CA ILE A 156 -0.38 9.00 -6.98
C ILE A 156 -0.09 9.98 -5.86
N HIS A 157 -0.21 11.28 -6.15
CA HIS A 157 -0.02 12.33 -5.16
C HIS A 157 -1.05 13.45 -5.28
N GLY A 158 -1.40 14.08 -4.17
CA GLY A 158 -2.24 15.28 -4.15
C GLY A 158 -1.42 16.54 -4.42
N GLU A 159 -1.89 17.42 -5.32
CA GLU A 159 -1.19 18.67 -5.61
C GLU A 159 -1.04 19.58 -4.38
N ALA A 160 -2.09 19.64 -3.55
CA ALA A 160 -2.17 20.46 -2.34
C ALA A 160 -1.90 19.68 -1.05
N ASP A 161 -1.07 18.63 -1.13
CA ASP A 161 -0.66 17.83 0.03
C ASP A 161 0.21 18.67 0.97
N ASP A 162 -0.32 19.01 2.16
CA ASP A 162 0.33 19.81 3.20
C ASP A 162 1.16 18.98 4.20
N THR A 163 1.03 17.67 4.13
CA THR A 163 1.75 16.71 4.98
C THR A 163 3.04 16.22 4.31
N VAL A 164 2.94 15.92 3.03
CA VAL A 164 4.08 15.54 2.16
C VAL A 164 4.05 16.44 0.92
N PRO A 165 4.93 17.44 0.84
CA PRO A 165 4.97 18.32 -0.33
C PRO A 165 5.17 17.55 -1.64
N LEU A 166 4.42 17.90 -2.69
CA LEU A 166 4.55 17.30 -4.03
C LEU A 166 6.00 17.31 -4.53
N SER A 167 6.75 18.39 -4.23
CA SER A 167 8.15 18.50 -4.62
C SER A 167 9.01 17.34 -4.10
N ALA A 168 8.79 16.88 -2.87
CA ALA A 168 9.53 15.76 -2.29
C ALA A 168 9.30 14.45 -3.05
N VAL A 169 8.05 14.19 -3.46
CA VAL A 169 7.73 13.00 -4.28
C VAL A 169 8.30 13.13 -5.69
N MET A 170 8.27 14.33 -6.28
CA MET A 170 8.91 14.58 -7.58
C MET A 170 10.42 14.44 -7.52
N ASP A 171 11.07 14.86 -6.43
CA ASP A 171 12.52 14.70 -6.25
C ASP A 171 12.93 13.23 -6.08
N TRP A 172 12.10 12.42 -5.44
CA TRP A 172 12.26 10.96 -5.39
C TRP A 172 12.03 10.28 -6.75
N ALA A 173 10.99 10.70 -7.49
CA ALA A 173 10.60 10.07 -8.74
C ALA A 173 11.50 10.43 -9.93
N ARG A 174 12.00 11.67 -9.97
CA ARG A 174 12.75 12.23 -11.12
C ARG A 174 14.02 11.46 -11.48
N PRO A 175 14.91 11.07 -10.52
CA PRO A 175 16.15 10.35 -10.85
C PRO A 175 15.91 8.98 -11.51
N GLN A 176 14.74 8.38 -11.25
CA GLN A 176 14.37 7.07 -11.80
C GLN A 176 13.37 7.18 -12.96
N SER A 177 13.00 8.41 -13.38
CA SER A 177 12.00 8.65 -14.44
C SER A 177 10.65 7.97 -14.20
N LEU A 178 10.26 7.80 -12.92
CA LEU A 178 8.99 7.19 -12.54
C LEU A 178 7.85 8.21 -12.70
N PRO A 179 6.80 7.92 -13.51
CA PRO A 179 5.66 8.82 -13.63
C PRO A 179 4.89 8.97 -12.31
N VAL A 180 4.50 10.20 -11.99
CA VAL A 180 3.64 10.53 -10.84
C VAL A 180 2.33 11.10 -11.35
N LEU A 181 1.21 10.46 -11.01
CA LEU A 181 -0.12 10.97 -11.27
C LEU A 181 -0.50 11.98 -10.20
N VAL A 182 -0.64 13.23 -10.57
CA VAL A 182 -0.99 14.32 -9.64
C VAL A 182 -2.50 14.59 -9.72
N ILE A 183 -3.16 14.61 -8.56
CA ILE A 183 -4.58 14.98 -8.45
C ILE A 183 -4.67 16.47 -8.10
N PRO A 184 -5.22 17.32 -9.01
CA PRO A 184 -5.36 18.76 -8.77
C PRO A 184 -6.18 19.07 -7.52
N GLY A 185 -5.66 19.98 -6.68
CA GLY A 185 -6.27 20.37 -5.41
C GLY A 185 -6.39 19.27 -4.37
N GLY A 186 -5.82 18.08 -4.63
CA GLY A 186 -5.83 16.95 -3.70
C GLY A 186 -4.93 17.21 -2.49
N GLY A 187 -5.49 17.10 -1.27
CA GLY A 187 -4.72 17.06 -0.03
C GLY A 187 -4.29 15.65 0.33
N HIS A 188 -3.51 15.51 1.43
CA HIS A 188 -2.92 14.24 1.85
C HIS A 188 -3.91 13.08 1.95
N PHE A 189 -5.08 13.32 2.51
CA PHE A 189 -6.12 12.29 2.74
C PHE A 189 -7.17 12.22 1.62
N PHE A 190 -7.00 12.97 0.53
CA PHE A 190 -7.93 12.99 -0.62
C PHE A 190 -9.40 13.23 -0.22
N HIS A 191 -9.64 14.13 0.76
CA HIS A 191 -11.00 14.47 1.19
C HIS A 191 -11.86 14.95 0.01
N GLY A 192 -13.05 14.36 -0.14
CA GLY A 192 -13.94 14.62 -1.28
C GLY A 192 -13.52 13.96 -2.59
N GLN A 193 -12.30 13.41 -2.69
CA GLN A 193 -11.74 12.84 -3.93
C GLN A 193 -11.49 11.32 -3.85
N LEU A 194 -11.89 10.63 -2.78
CA LEU A 194 -11.73 9.18 -2.65
C LEU A 194 -12.40 8.37 -3.78
N PRO A 195 -13.57 8.77 -4.33
CA PRO A 195 -14.13 8.11 -5.51
C PRO A 195 -13.25 8.25 -6.75
N LEU A 196 -12.64 9.43 -6.98
CA LEU A 196 -11.69 9.65 -8.06
C LEU A 196 -10.44 8.78 -7.88
N LEU A 197 -9.84 8.80 -6.69
CA LEU A 197 -8.69 7.95 -6.34
C LEU A 197 -8.98 6.47 -6.63
N LYS A 198 -10.13 5.96 -6.17
CA LYS A 198 -10.56 4.57 -6.44
C LYS A 198 -10.63 4.27 -7.94
N ASN A 199 -11.22 5.17 -8.72
CA ASN A 199 -11.38 4.96 -10.16
C ASN A 199 -10.04 4.97 -10.91
N LEU A 200 -9.10 5.84 -10.52
CA LEU A 200 -7.75 5.89 -11.10
C LEU A 200 -7.00 4.58 -10.84
N ILE A 201 -7.04 4.08 -9.61
CA ILE A 201 -6.44 2.80 -9.23
C ILE A 201 -7.10 1.65 -10.01
N ALA A 202 -8.43 1.59 -10.05
CA ALA A 202 -9.15 0.55 -10.78
C ALA A 202 -8.86 0.55 -12.29
N ARG A 203 -8.59 1.72 -12.88
CA ARG A 203 -8.16 1.82 -14.29
C ARG A 203 -6.77 1.22 -14.48
N HIS A 204 -5.82 1.55 -13.60
CA HIS A 204 -4.47 0.98 -13.63
C HIS A 204 -4.50 -0.55 -13.49
N LEU A 205 -5.27 -1.08 -12.54
CA LEU A 205 -5.39 -2.52 -12.29
C LEU A 205 -6.02 -3.31 -13.46
N ARG A 206 -6.72 -2.65 -14.38
CA ARG A 206 -7.33 -3.28 -15.57
C ARG A 206 -6.48 -3.14 -16.82
N ALA A 207 -5.49 -2.27 -16.81
CA ALA A 207 -4.63 -2.00 -17.97
C ALA A 207 -3.42 -2.95 -18.07
N GLY A 208 -3.07 -3.62 -16.98
CA GLY A 208 -2.04 -4.68 -16.90
C GLY A 208 -2.69 -6.02 -16.62
#